data_1e28bff8a4b5c1bf7e457ab7b6f7caeb
#
_entry.id   1e28bff8a4b5c1bf7e457ab7b6f7caeb
#
_cell.length_a   1.000
_cell.length_b   1.000
_cell.length_c   1.000
_cell.angle_alpha   90.00
_cell.angle_beta   90.00
_cell.angle_gamma   90.00
#
_symmetry.space_group_name_H-M   'P 1'
#
loop_
_entity.id
_entity.type
_entity.pdbx_description
1 polymer ?
#
loop_
_entity_poly.entity_id
_entity_poly.type
_entity_poly.pdbx_seq_one_letter_code
_entity_poly.pdbx_strand_id
1 'polypeptide(L)'
;MASHTPPHKLEEEIFEIVNQLNRGHHLITTVKERERIAELNLVAGRRAKISTAYSSALKYLHAGRGLLTEETWNHNYDLIFSIEYLSAECELLSTDMVAAENRLSMLAARAKSAHDIALVTRLWVTLFTAVGRSDRAVEVFLDYWRGRGTDWSPHPTEEEAWREYDRIWSLLGDRQIEELVDLPLMTNPNVLDVLDVFTGIVPPALFTDTRFLALVICRMVSLSLEHGNSDGSCYAYVWLGMLAGPHFGNYQAGFRFGQLGYDLVEQRGLHRYQVRTYLSFATLVSPWMRHVKTAGELQRRCFNAANRVGDLTYAGYSCNVLNTNLLAAGEPLAEVQREAETGLEFATNIRFGLVVDYITAQLGLIRTLRGLTAKFGAFDDERFDELQFERHLASDPVLALPKCWYWIRKMQARFFAGDYPSAIEASLNAERLLWASPAFFETAEYHFYSALSRAASIDSATGDSRQRHFEALTAHQKQYEIWAQHCPENFENRAALIEAEISRIEGRLLDAERLYEKAIRSAHSNGFVNNEAIAYELAARFYAARGFQKFADAYLLDARYCYQRWGADGKVAQLDCLYPHLKKELLVLTTSTIVAPTE
;
A
#
# COMPACT_ATOMS: atom_id res chain seq x y z
N MET A 1 -14.33 30.60 -38.97
CA MET A 1 -14.92 29.49 -38.21
C MET A 1 -14.85 29.72 -36.71
N ALA A 2 -13.69 29.82 -36.09
CA ALA A 2 -13.59 29.94 -34.62
C ALA A 2 -14.30 31.15 -33.99
N SER A 3 -14.45 32.26 -34.71
CA SER A 3 -15.09 33.49 -34.16
C SER A 3 -16.63 33.44 -34.15
N HIS A 4 -17.24 32.40 -34.71
CA HIS A 4 -18.70 32.28 -34.82
C HIS A 4 -19.21 30.97 -34.21
N THR A 5 -18.37 30.14 -33.65
CA THR A 5 -18.73 28.87 -33.00
C THR A 5 -19.11 29.11 -31.54
N PRO A 6 -20.30 28.71 -31.07
CA PRO A 6 -20.66 28.83 -29.65
C PRO A 6 -19.68 28.06 -28.75
N PRO A 7 -19.43 28.52 -27.50
CA PRO A 7 -18.43 27.90 -26.61
C PRO A 7 -18.57 26.38 -26.44
N HIS A 8 -19.78 25.87 -26.32
CA HIS A 8 -20.03 24.42 -26.17
C HIS A 8 -19.68 23.62 -27.44
N LYS A 9 -19.93 24.16 -28.64
CA LYS A 9 -19.51 23.53 -29.90
C LYS A 9 -18.01 23.67 -30.15
N LEU A 10 -17.41 24.75 -29.69
CA LEU A 10 -15.96 24.95 -29.78
C LEU A 10 -15.21 23.87 -28.98
N GLU A 11 -15.74 23.48 -27.82
CA GLU A 11 -15.16 22.36 -27.06
C GLU A 11 -15.34 21.02 -27.76
N GLU A 12 -16.49 20.76 -28.38
CA GLU A 12 -16.75 19.49 -29.09
C GLU A 12 -15.86 19.33 -30.34
N GLU A 13 -15.64 20.38 -31.10
CA GLU A 13 -14.93 20.38 -32.39
C GLU A 13 -13.48 20.87 -32.27
N ILE A 14 -12.95 21.09 -31.06
CA ILE A 14 -11.66 21.75 -30.82
C ILE A 14 -10.51 21.12 -31.60
N PHE A 15 -10.44 19.81 -31.68
CA PHE A 15 -9.36 19.09 -32.38
C PHE A 15 -9.37 19.35 -33.89
N GLU A 16 -10.55 19.38 -34.51
CA GLU A 16 -10.70 19.64 -35.94
C GLU A 16 -10.31 21.08 -36.25
N ILE A 17 -10.84 22.04 -35.49
CA ILE A 17 -10.56 23.47 -35.63
C ILE A 17 -9.05 23.74 -35.49
N VAL A 18 -8.44 23.23 -34.42
CA VAL A 18 -7.01 23.46 -34.15
C VAL A 18 -6.12 22.79 -35.18
N ASN A 19 -6.46 21.61 -35.67
CA ASN A 19 -5.71 20.93 -36.73
C ASN A 19 -5.70 21.74 -38.02
N GLN A 20 -6.84 22.35 -38.40
CA GLN A 20 -6.91 23.20 -39.60
C GLN A 20 -6.11 24.49 -39.40
N LEU A 21 -6.20 25.16 -38.23
CA LEU A 21 -5.46 26.36 -37.92
C LEU A 21 -3.95 26.12 -37.88
N ASN A 22 -3.51 25.00 -37.32
CA ASN A 22 -2.10 24.62 -37.27
C ASN A 22 -1.52 24.32 -38.66
N ARG A 23 -2.31 23.78 -39.60
CA ARG A 23 -1.88 23.61 -41.01
C ARG A 23 -1.69 24.97 -41.70
N GLY A 24 -2.49 25.97 -41.37
CA GLY A 24 -2.45 27.30 -41.93
C GLY A 24 -1.57 28.30 -41.18
N HIS A 25 -0.76 27.87 -40.19
CA HIS A 25 -0.05 28.75 -39.26
C HIS A 25 0.85 29.80 -39.97
N HIS A 26 1.40 29.47 -41.13
CA HIS A 26 2.24 30.37 -41.95
C HIS A 26 1.47 31.58 -42.51
N LEU A 27 0.15 31.52 -42.56
CA LEU A 27 -0.72 32.61 -43.01
C LEU A 27 -1.02 33.64 -41.88
N ILE A 28 -0.65 33.33 -40.65
CA ILE A 28 -0.97 34.10 -39.46
C ILE A 28 0.14 35.14 -39.24
N THR A 29 -0.17 36.40 -39.43
CA THR A 29 0.82 37.49 -39.39
C THR A 29 0.78 38.33 -38.12
N THR A 30 -0.38 38.44 -37.46
CA THR A 30 -0.55 39.30 -36.29
C THR A 30 -0.28 38.56 -34.98
N VAL A 31 0.31 39.25 -34.01
CA VAL A 31 0.59 38.69 -32.65
C VAL A 31 -0.69 38.22 -32.00
N LYS A 32 -1.77 39.03 -32.09
CA LYS A 32 -3.07 38.72 -31.48
C LYS A 32 -3.70 37.43 -32.02
N GLU A 33 -3.59 37.20 -33.32
CA GLU A 33 -4.09 35.97 -33.92
C GLU A 33 -3.25 34.75 -33.49
N ARG A 34 -1.91 34.90 -33.44
CA ARG A 34 -1.00 33.84 -32.94
C ARG A 34 -1.34 33.45 -31.50
N GLU A 35 -1.52 34.41 -30.64
CA GLU A 35 -1.93 34.15 -29.24
C GLU A 35 -3.29 33.47 -29.17
N ARG A 36 -4.26 33.92 -29.96
CA ARG A 36 -5.59 33.29 -29.97
C ARG A 36 -5.53 31.83 -30.42
N ILE A 37 -4.69 31.49 -31.37
CA ILE A 37 -4.49 30.10 -31.82
C ILE A 37 -3.71 29.31 -30.78
N ALA A 38 -2.76 29.92 -30.10
CA ALA A 38 -2.06 29.31 -28.98
C ALA A 38 -3.02 28.97 -27.80
N GLU A 39 -3.99 29.86 -27.48
CA GLU A 39 -5.05 29.56 -26.52
C GLU A 39 -5.88 28.34 -26.93
N LEU A 40 -6.29 28.24 -28.21
CA LEU A 40 -7.02 27.08 -28.72
C LEU A 40 -6.21 25.79 -28.64
N ASN A 41 -4.91 25.87 -28.94
CA ASN A 41 -3.97 24.75 -28.77
C ASN A 41 -3.84 24.34 -27.30
N LEU A 42 -3.82 25.29 -26.34
CA LEU A 42 -3.84 25.01 -24.90
C LEU A 42 -5.13 24.26 -24.49
N VAL A 43 -6.30 24.66 -25.01
CA VAL A 43 -7.57 23.98 -24.75
C VAL A 43 -7.53 22.55 -25.31
N ALA A 44 -7.06 22.38 -26.55
CA ALA A 44 -6.91 21.06 -27.16
C ALA A 44 -5.93 20.17 -26.39
N GLY A 45 -4.81 20.74 -25.96
CA GLY A 45 -3.82 20.07 -25.12
C GLY A 45 -4.39 19.58 -23.79
N ARG A 46 -5.14 20.43 -23.08
CA ARG A 46 -5.85 20.08 -21.84
C ARG A 46 -6.82 18.92 -22.05
N ARG A 47 -7.61 18.99 -23.11
CA ARG A 47 -8.60 17.94 -23.42
C ARG A 47 -7.93 16.61 -23.78
N ALA A 48 -6.87 16.64 -24.59
CA ALA A 48 -6.09 15.45 -24.93
C ALA A 48 -5.45 14.83 -23.68
N LYS A 49 -4.94 15.64 -22.73
CA LYS A 49 -4.42 15.17 -21.46
C LYS A 49 -5.50 14.49 -20.62
N ILE A 50 -6.69 15.07 -20.49
CA ILE A 50 -7.82 14.48 -19.75
C ILE A 50 -8.18 13.10 -20.32
N SER A 51 -8.05 12.93 -21.65
CA SER A 51 -8.25 11.65 -22.34
C SER A 51 -7.01 10.74 -22.32
N THR A 52 -6.01 11.01 -21.45
CA THR A 52 -4.74 10.28 -21.33
C THR A 52 -3.90 10.19 -22.61
N ALA A 53 -4.24 10.97 -23.64
CA ALA A 53 -3.53 11.04 -24.92
C ALA A 53 -2.35 12.03 -24.86
N TYR A 54 -1.37 11.76 -23.99
CA TYR A 54 -0.27 12.68 -23.66
C TYR A 54 0.58 13.09 -24.87
N SER A 55 0.91 12.15 -25.76
CA SER A 55 1.63 12.46 -27.00
C SER A 55 0.84 13.39 -27.91
N SER A 56 -0.49 13.29 -27.95
CA SER A 56 -1.34 14.21 -28.70
C SER A 56 -1.42 15.57 -28.00
N ALA A 57 -1.52 15.58 -26.66
CA ALA A 57 -1.47 16.82 -25.88
C ALA A 57 -0.19 17.61 -26.17
N LEU A 58 0.98 16.96 -26.13
CA LEU A 58 2.27 17.57 -26.44
C LEU A 58 2.33 18.15 -27.86
N LYS A 59 1.75 17.48 -28.87
CA LYS A 59 1.68 18.03 -30.23
C LYS A 59 0.95 19.36 -30.28
N TYR A 60 -0.21 19.48 -29.64
CA TYR A 60 -0.97 20.74 -29.56
C TYR A 60 -0.22 21.80 -28.78
N LEU A 61 0.33 21.43 -27.62
CA LEU A 61 1.07 22.37 -26.76
C LEU A 61 2.32 22.93 -27.46
N HIS A 62 3.08 22.08 -28.13
CA HIS A 62 4.25 22.50 -28.92
C HIS A 62 3.85 23.39 -30.11
N ALA A 63 2.75 23.07 -30.79
CA ALA A 63 2.23 23.94 -31.85
C ALA A 63 1.82 25.30 -31.29
N GLY A 64 1.11 25.35 -30.17
CA GLY A 64 0.76 26.60 -29.47
C GLY A 64 1.99 27.38 -29.02
N ARG A 65 2.98 26.72 -28.44
CA ARG A 65 4.25 27.35 -28.01
C ARG A 65 5.01 27.96 -29.20
N GLY A 66 5.04 27.27 -30.34
CA GLY A 66 5.72 27.74 -31.55
C GLY A 66 5.12 29.02 -32.15
N LEU A 67 3.89 29.37 -31.80
CA LEU A 67 3.25 30.63 -32.21
C LEU A 67 3.64 31.81 -31.33
N LEU A 68 4.20 31.56 -30.14
CA LEU A 68 4.52 32.56 -29.13
C LEU A 68 6.02 32.93 -29.20
N THR A 69 6.35 34.17 -28.92
CA THR A 69 7.72 34.69 -28.83
C THR A 69 8.17 34.85 -27.38
N GLU A 70 9.43 35.12 -27.15
CA GLU A 70 9.94 35.41 -25.79
C GLU A 70 9.31 36.70 -25.20
N GLU A 71 8.89 37.62 -26.03
CA GLU A 71 8.19 38.83 -25.58
C GLU A 71 6.83 38.52 -24.95
N THR A 72 6.21 37.38 -25.29
CA THR A 72 4.94 36.94 -24.71
C THR A 72 5.03 36.75 -23.20
N TRP A 73 6.20 36.40 -22.65
CA TRP A 73 6.44 36.35 -21.21
C TRP A 73 6.19 37.69 -20.49
N ASN A 74 6.24 38.82 -21.22
CA ASN A 74 6.05 40.13 -20.65
C ASN A 74 4.60 40.61 -20.69
N HIS A 75 3.86 40.31 -21.77
CA HIS A 75 2.52 40.85 -22.00
C HIS A 75 1.38 39.81 -21.90
N ASN A 76 1.67 38.52 -22.03
CA ASN A 76 0.69 37.46 -21.91
C ASN A 76 1.29 36.24 -21.14
N TYR A 77 1.76 36.52 -19.93
CA TYR A 77 2.46 35.59 -19.07
C TYR A 77 1.64 34.33 -18.80
N ASP A 78 0.34 34.45 -18.47
CA ASP A 78 -0.52 33.34 -18.08
C ASP A 78 -0.69 32.30 -19.20
N LEU A 79 -0.75 32.75 -20.45
CA LEU A 79 -0.87 31.86 -21.60
C LEU A 79 0.40 31.01 -21.78
N ILE A 80 1.56 31.68 -21.83
CA ILE A 80 2.82 30.98 -22.07
C ILE A 80 3.20 30.09 -20.90
N PHE A 81 2.99 30.55 -19.66
CA PHE A 81 3.21 29.76 -18.46
C PHE A 81 2.31 28.52 -18.43
N SER A 82 1.03 28.65 -18.76
CA SER A 82 0.08 27.52 -18.82
C SER A 82 0.47 26.48 -19.86
N ILE A 83 0.92 26.90 -21.04
CA ILE A 83 1.40 25.98 -22.11
C ILE A 83 2.64 25.22 -21.64
N GLU A 84 3.63 25.94 -21.12
CA GLU A 84 4.88 25.33 -20.65
C GLU A 84 4.67 24.40 -19.45
N TYR A 85 3.83 24.82 -18.50
CA TYR A 85 3.47 24.00 -17.34
C TYR A 85 2.77 22.70 -17.74
N LEU A 86 1.75 22.80 -18.62
CA LEU A 86 1.02 21.62 -19.10
C LEU A 86 1.92 20.70 -19.95
N SER A 87 2.87 21.29 -20.69
CA SER A 87 3.88 20.51 -21.45
C SER A 87 4.78 19.72 -20.48
N ALA A 88 5.31 20.37 -19.42
CA ALA A 88 6.10 19.67 -18.40
C ALA A 88 5.33 18.51 -17.76
N GLU A 89 4.05 18.74 -17.44
CA GLU A 89 3.21 17.70 -16.87
C GLU A 89 2.97 16.52 -17.84
N CYS A 90 2.74 16.80 -19.14
CA CYS A 90 2.59 15.76 -20.16
C CYS A 90 3.90 15.02 -20.45
N GLU A 91 5.04 15.70 -20.40
CA GLU A 91 6.38 15.08 -20.54
C GLU A 91 6.63 14.10 -19.39
N LEU A 92 6.33 14.48 -18.15
CA LEU A 92 6.39 13.58 -16.99
C LEU A 92 5.50 12.34 -17.18
N LEU A 93 4.25 12.55 -17.59
CA LEU A 93 3.28 11.48 -17.78
C LEU A 93 3.64 10.57 -18.98
N SER A 94 4.45 11.07 -19.92
CA SER A 94 4.99 10.30 -21.05
C SER A 94 6.36 9.67 -20.76
N THR A 95 6.86 9.81 -19.50
CA THR A 95 8.18 9.33 -19.07
C THR A 95 9.38 9.99 -19.76
N ASP A 96 9.21 11.17 -20.38
CA ASP A 96 10.32 11.99 -20.89
C ASP A 96 10.85 12.90 -19.78
N MET A 97 11.61 12.28 -18.86
CA MET A 97 12.10 12.96 -17.65
C MET A 97 13.09 14.09 -17.98
N VAL A 98 13.88 13.94 -19.06
CA VAL A 98 14.88 14.96 -19.43
C VAL A 98 14.20 16.22 -19.98
N ALA A 99 13.21 16.07 -20.85
CA ALA A 99 12.45 17.20 -21.36
C ALA A 99 11.71 17.93 -20.23
N ALA A 100 11.07 17.18 -19.34
CA ALA A 100 10.37 17.71 -18.17
C ALA A 100 11.32 18.48 -17.23
N GLU A 101 12.49 17.94 -16.91
CA GLU A 101 13.50 18.60 -16.05
C GLU A 101 13.97 19.95 -16.63
N ASN A 102 14.30 19.97 -17.93
CA ASN A 102 14.71 21.21 -18.61
C ASN A 102 13.60 22.27 -18.58
N ARG A 103 12.36 21.85 -18.83
CA ARG A 103 11.20 22.76 -18.83
C ARG A 103 10.89 23.27 -17.43
N LEU A 104 10.94 22.40 -16.43
CA LEU A 104 10.73 22.80 -15.04
C LEU A 104 11.81 23.76 -14.54
N SER A 105 13.07 23.60 -14.94
CA SER A 105 14.15 24.53 -14.62
C SER A 105 13.87 25.92 -15.18
N MET A 106 13.40 26.00 -16.43
CA MET A 106 13.00 27.25 -17.08
C MET A 106 11.80 27.88 -16.37
N LEU A 107 10.77 27.09 -16.01
CA LEU A 107 9.59 27.57 -15.31
C LEU A 107 9.91 28.06 -13.89
N ALA A 108 10.78 27.37 -13.16
CA ALA A 108 11.21 27.79 -11.82
C ALA A 108 11.89 29.17 -11.84
N ALA A 109 12.70 29.45 -12.85
CA ALA A 109 13.35 30.75 -13.02
C ALA A 109 12.38 31.89 -13.41
N ARG A 110 11.19 31.56 -13.90
CA ARG A 110 10.20 32.53 -14.42
C ARG A 110 8.91 32.62 -13.61
N ALA A 111 8.71 31.73 -12.62
CA ALA A 111 7.54 31.75 -11.74
C ALA A 111 7.44 33.09 -10.98
N LYS A 112 6.28 33.75 -11.08
CA LYS A 112 6.08 35.10 -10.52
C LYS A 112 5.20 35.10 -9.27
N SER A 113 4.18 34.25 -9.27
CA SER A 113 3.20 34.20 -8.18
C SER A 113 3.48 33.05 -7.22
N ALA A 114 2.93 33.15 -6.02
CA ALA A 114 2.96 32.04 -5.05
C ALA A 114 2.28 30.78 -5.59
N HIS A 115 1.27 30.95 -6.44
CA HIS A 115 0.59 29.87 -7.15
C HIS A 115 1.51 29.17 -8.16
N ASP A 116 2.23 29.96 -9.01
CA ASP A 116 3.15 29.39 -10.00
C ASP A 116 4.26 28.59 -9.32
N ILE A 117 4.83 29.14 -8.23
CA ILE A 117 5.87 28.46 -7.43
C ILE A 117 5.34 27.12 -6.89
N ALA A 118 4.11 27.10 -6.36
CA ALA A 118 3.50 25.86 -5.85
C ALA A 118 3.30 24.82 -6.97
N LEU A 119 2.79 25.26 -8.13
CA LEU A 119 2.61 24.39 -9.30
C LEU A 119 3.93 23.76 -9.76
N VAL A 120 4.97 24.57 -9.91
CA VAL A 120 6.30 24.11 -10.35
C VAL A 120 6.92 23.19 -9.31
N THR A 121 6.83 23.55 -8.01
CA THR A 121 7.31 22.69 -6.90
C THR A 121 6.64 21.34 -6.93
N ARG A 122 5.32 21.28 -7.14
CA ARG A 122 4.58 20.02 -7.23
C ARG A 122 5.09 19.12 -8.35
N LEU A 123 5.37 19.66 -9.53
CA LEU A 123 5.91 18.88 -10.64
C LEU A 123 7.35 18.44 -10.39
N TRP A 124 8.19 19.27 -9.75
CA TRP A 124 9.53 18.87 -9.33
C TRP A 124 9.50 17.69 -8.36
N VAL A 125 8.64 17.76 -7.33
CA VAL A 125 8.43 16.65 -6.38
C VAL A 125 7.98 15.41 -7.12
N THR A 126 7.05 15.54 -8.08
CA THR A 126 6.56 14.41 -8.90
C THR A 126 7.69 13.80 -9.73
N LEU A 127 8.52 14.63 -10.39
CA LEU A 127 9.65 14.18 -11.19
C LEU A 127 10.65 13.39 -10.35
N PHE A 128 11.11 13.96 -9.24
CA PHE A 128 12.09 13.29 -8.38
C PHE A 128 11.55 12.02 -7.74
N THR A 129 10.25 11.98 -7.42
CA THR A 129 9.58 10.76 -6.96
C THR A 129 9.60 9.67 -8.04
N ALA A 130 9.27 10.04 -9.29
CA ALA A 130 9.22 9.10 -10.41
C ALA A 130 10.59 8.50 -10.76
N VAL A 131 11.68 9.25 -10.55
CA VAL A 131 13.06 8.75 -10.77
C VAL A 131 13.71 8.18 -9.51
N GLY A 132 12.93 7.97 -8.43
CA GLY A 132 13.42 7.36 -7.19
C GLY A 132 14.34 8.25 -6.33
N ARG A 133 14.37 9.56 -6.59
CA ARG A 133 15.19 10.55 -5.88
C ARG A 133 14.38 11.24 -4.76
N SER A 134 13.94 10.46 -3.76
CA SER A 134 13.18 11.00 -2.62
C SER A 134 13.94 12.11 -1.87
N ASP A 135 15.27 11.99 -1.78
CA ASP A 135 16.17 13.01 -1.23
C ASP A 135 15.96 14.38 -1.88
N ARG A 136 15.97 14.43 -3.22
CA ARG A 136 15.80 15.65 -3.98
C ARG A 136 14.37 16.19 -3.92
N ALA A 137 13.37 15.30 -3.88
CA ALA A 137 11.98 15.69 -3.70
C ALA A 137 11.78 16.43 -2.36
N VAL A 138 12.39 15.91 -1.28
CA VAL A 138 12.34 16.52 0.04
C VAL A 138 13.08 17.86 0.07
N GLU A 139 14.26 17.98 -0.55
CA GLU A 139 14.99 19.25 -0.65
C GLU A 139 14.14 20.35 -1.32
N VAL A 140 13.55 20.06 -2.49
CA VAL A 140 12.69 21.01 -3.21
C VAL A 140 11.47 21.42 -2.39
N PHE A 141 10.86 20.46 -1.68
CA PHE A 141 9.76 20.76 -0.77
C PHE A 141 10.20 21.67 0.39
N LEU A 142 11.34 21.40 1.00
CA LEU A 142 11.86 22.18 2.12
C LEU A 142 12.21 23.62 1.68
N ASP A 143 12.79 23.79 0.49
CA ASP A 143 13.06 25.12 -0.07
C ASP A 143 11.77 25.91 -0.31
N TYR A 144 10.74 25.25 -0.87
CA TYR A 144 9.41 25.83 -1.00
C TYR A 144 8.82 26.24 0.36
N TRP A 145 8.93 25.36 1.36
CA TRP A 145 8.36 25.60 2.69
C TRP A 145 9.12 26.68 3.46
N ARG A 146 10.45 26.74 3.29
CA ARG A 146 11.29 27.83 3.82
C ARG A 146 10.89 29.18 3.22
N GLY A 147 10.59 29.23 1.93
CA GLY A 147 10.07 30.42 1.26
C GLY A 147 8.72 30.92 1.81
N ARG A 148 7.99 30.05 2.56
CA ARG A 148 6.76 30.39 3.30
C ARG A 148 6.99 30.77 4.77
N GLY A 149 8.25 30.91 5.19
CA GLY A 149 8.62 31.33 6.53
C GLY A 149 8.75 30.20 7.56
N THR A 150 8.76 28.93 7.13
CA THR A 150 8.94 27.80 8.03
C THR A 150 10.15 26.97 7.60
N ASP A 151 11.11 26.82 8.47
CA ASP A 151 12.32 26.04 8.22
C ASP A 151 12.24 24.69 8.96
N TRP A 152 12.10 23.61 8.20
CA TRP A 152 12.07 22.24 8.70
C TRP A 152 13.34 21.50 8.33
N SER A 153 13.76 20.57 9.22
CA SER A 153 14.78 19.60 8.92
C SER A 153 14.20 18.43 8.10
N PRO A 154 14.96 17.83 7.17
CA PRO A 154 14.56 16.55 6.56
C PRO A 154 14.57 15.39 7.57
N HIS A 155 15.24 15.56 8.73
CA HIS A 155 15.28 14.63 9.86
C HIS A 155 14.90 15.37 11.15
N PRO A 156 13.59 15.63 11.36
CA PRO A 156 13.14 16.35 12.55
C PRO A 156 13.30 15.49 13.81
N THR A 157 13.27 16.17 14.96
CA THR A 157 13.25 15.49 16.25
C THR A 157 11.88 14.88 16.54
N GLU A 158 11.83 13.92 17.46
CA GLU A 158 10.59 13.33 17.94
C GLU A 158 9.66 14.39 18.57
N GLU A 159 10.25 15.34 19.30
CA GLU A 159 9.50 16.45 19.94
C GLU A 159 8.84 17.38 18.92
N GLU A 160 9.46 17.62 17.75
CA GLU A 160 8.86 18.40 16.69
C GLU A 160 7.64 17.69 16.10
N ALA A 161 7.72 16.37 15.90
CA ALA A 161 6.59 15.57 15.42
C ALA A 161 5.43 15.57 16.43
N TRP A 162 5.72 15.36 17.72
CA TRP A 162 4.71 15.42 18.78
C TRP A 162 4.06 16.79 18.89
N ARG A 163 4.82 17.88 18.76
CA ARG A 163 4.29 19.26 18.82
C ARG A 163 3.26 19.52 17.72
N GLU A 164 3.50 19.06 16.49
CA GLU A 164 2.53 19.21 15.41
C GLU A 164 1.31 18.29 15.61
N TYR A 165 1.50 17.11 16.21
CA TYR A 165 0.39 16.22 16.58
C TYR A 165 -0.47 16.82 17.69
N ASP A 166 0.12 17.39 18.75
CA ASP A 166 -0.59 18.07 19.85
C ASP A 166 -1.34 19.30 19.36
N ARG A 167 -0.82 19.99 18.34
CA ARG A 167 -1.51 21.09 17.68
C ARG A 167 -2.87 20.67 17.10
N ILE A 168 -2.96 19.46 16.52
CA ILE A 168 -4.24 18.92 16.01
C ILE A 168 -5.27 18.89 17.12
N TRP A 169 -4.90 18.38 18.30
CA TRP A 169 -5.82 18.30 19.44
C TRP A 169 -6.20 19.67 19.98
N SER A 170 -5.25 20.61 20.00
CA SER A 170 -5.53 21.98 20.40
C SER A 170 -6.51 22.66 19.43
N LEU A 171 -6.38 22.44 18.13
CA LEU A 171 -7.29 22.96 17.11
C LEU A 171 -8.64 22.25 17.09
N LEU A 172 -8.67 20.97 17.40
CA LEU A 172 -9.91 20.20 17.53
C LEU A 172 -10.75 20.73 18.70
N GLY A 173 -10.12 21.00 19.85
CA GLY A 173 -10.80 21.46 21.06
C GLY A 173 -11.79 20.42 21.57
N ASP A 174 -13.01 20.84 21.91
CA ASP A 174 -14.07 19.97 22.42
C ASP A 174 -14.86 19.22 21.32
N ARG A 175 -14.56 19.47 20.04
CA ARG A 175 -15.26 18.83 18.92
C ARG A 175 -14.93 17.34 18.81
N GLN A 176 -15.92 16.54 18.39
CA GLN A 176 -15.66 15.17 18.02
C GLN A 176 -15.01 15.10 16.61
N ILE A 177 -14.18 14.09 16.36
CA ILE A 177 -13.50 13.92 15.05
C ILE A 177 -14.54 13.80 13.92
N GLU A 178 -15.65 13.14 14.16
CA GLU A 178 -16.74 12.93 13.20
C GLU A 178 -17.41 14.24 12.78
N GLU A 179 -17.49 15.23 13.67
CA GLU A 179 -18.07 16.55 13.36
C GLU A 179 -17.26 17.33 12.34
N LEU A 180 -15.99 16.96 12.15
CA LEU A 180 -15.12 17.60 11.16
C LEU A 180 -15.58 17.37 9.70
N VAL A 181 -16.46 16.40 9.44
CA VAL A 181 -17.05 16.21 8.11
C VAL A 181 -17.83 17.44 7.67
N ASP A 182 -18.40 18.18 8.61
CA ASP A 182 -19.23 19.36 8.37
C ASP A 182 -18.44 20.69 8.30
N LEU A 183 -17.13 20.65 8.45
CA LEU A 183 -16.31 21.85 8.26
C LEU A 183 -16.58 22.48 6.88
N PRO A 184 -16.55 23.83 6.78
CA PRO A 184 -16.71 24.49 5.49
C PRO A 184 -15.65 24.02 4.49
N LEU A 185 -15.94 24.14 3.20
CA LEU A 185 -14.93 23.87 2.17
C LEU A 185 -13.88 24.98 2.19
N MET A 186 -12.62 24.58 2.04
CA MET A 186 -11.49 25.48 1.95
C MET A 186 -11.60 26.33 0.67
N THR A 187 -11.59 27.65 0.82
CA THR A 187 -11.74 28.59 -0.30
C THR A 187 -10.47 29.42 -0.57
N ASN A 188 -9.51 29.44 0.37
CA ASN A 188 -8.28 30.19 0.21
C ASN A 188 -7.34 29.48 -0.80
N PRO A 189 -7.10 30.07 -1.99
CA PRO A 189 -6.30 29.45 -3.03
C PRO A 189 -4.84 29.21 -2.60
N ASN A 190 -4.26 30.08 -1.80
CA ASN A 190 -2.89 29.90 -1.32
C ASN A 190 -2.76 28.70 -0.38
N VAL A 191 -3.78 28.40 0.43
CA VAL A 191 -3.77 27.24 1.33
C VAL A 191 -4.04 25.95 0.55
N LEU A 192 -4.92 26.01 -0.47
CA LEU A 192 -5.14 24.89 -1.40
C LEU A 192 -3.85 24.50 -2.12
N ASP A 193 -3.10 25.49 -2.63
CA ASP A 193 -1.81 25.27 -3.28
C ASP A 193 -0.79 24.60 -2.33
N VAL A 194 -0.73 25.08 -1.08
CA VAL A 194 0.13 24.48 -0.04
C VAL A 194 -0.28 23.02 0.18
N LEU A 195 -1.56 22.75 0.37
CA LEU A 195 -2.04 21.39 0.60
C LEU A 195 -1.74 20.45 -0.59
N ASP A 196 -1.81 20.97 -1.82
CA ASP A 196 -1.47 20.21 -3.03
C ASP A 196 0.03 19.84 -3.08
N VAL A 197 0.91 20.78 -2.70
CA VAL A 197 2.35 20.51 -2.60
C VAL A 197 2.62 19.46 -1.50
N PHE A 198 1.99 19.63 -0.33
CA PHE A 198 2.08 18.69 0.78
C PHE A 198 1.57 17.29 0.41
N THR A 199 0.47 17.20 -0.33
CA THR A 199 -0.04 15.91 -0.82
C THR A 199 0.99 15.22 -1.74
N GLY A 200 1.72 15.97 -2.54
CA GLY A 200 2.77 15.47 -3.43
C GLY A 200 3.98 14.91 -2.69
N ILE A 201 4.37 15.51 -1.55
CA ILE A 201 5.57 15.09 -0.80
C ILE A 201 5.34 13.85 0.09
N VAL A 202 4.09 13.46 0.36
CA VAL A 202 3.80 12.30 1.22
C VAL A 202 4.53 11.02 0.79
N PRO A 203 4.50 10.58 -0.49
CA PRO A 203 5.23 9.38 -0.91
C PRO A 203 6.75 9.47 -0.70
N PRO A 204 7.47 10.53 -1.13
CA PRO A 204 8.89 10.69 -0.82
C PRO A 204 9.20 10.72 0.68
N ALA A 205 8.37 11.41 1.48
CA ALA A 205 8.55 11.52 2.93
C ALA A 205 8.49 10.14 3.62
N LEU A 206 7.61 9.25 3.14
CA LEU A 206 7.50 7.87 3.65
C LEU A 206 8.82 7.11 3.56
N PHE A 207 9.61 7.34 2.50
CA PHE A 207 10.89 6.66 2.27
C PHE A 207 12.10 7.46 2.76
N THR A 208 11.90 8.60 3.42
CA THR A 208 12.98 9.43 3.94
C THR A 208 13.09 9.33 5.47
N ASP A 209 12.07 9.77 6.19
CA ASP A 209 12.05 9.77 7.66
C ASP A 209 10.61 9.78 8.15
N THR A 210 10.26 8.83 9.03
CA THR A 210 8.90 8.71 9.58
C THR A 210 8.47 9.95 10.37
N ARG A 211 9.40 10.63 11.05
CA ARG A 211 9.10 11.86 11.80
C ARG A 211 8.86 13.03 10.85
N PHE A 212 9.59 13.08 9.73
CA PHE A 212 9.32 14.06 8.67
C PHE A 212 7.94 13.83 8.04
N LEU A 213 7.59 12.57 7.76
CA LEU A 213 6.25 12.21 7.31
C LEU A 213 5.19 12.65 8.33
N ALA A 214 5.42 12.42 9.63
CA ALA A 214 4.51 12.84 10.69
C ALA A 214 4.32 14.35 10.72
N LEU A 215 5.39 15.14 10.60
CA LEU A 215 5.31 16.61 10.47
C LEU A 215 4.44 17.04 9.28
N VAL A 216 4.69 16.45 8.10
CA VAL A 216 3.94 16.73 6.87
C VAL A 216 2.46 16.46 7.06
N ILE A 217 2.10 15.28 7.56
CA ILE A 217 0.71 14.86 7.73
C ILE A 217 0.00 15.68 8.80
N CYS A 218 0.63 15.85 9.97
CA CYS A 218 0.03 16.65 11.05
C CYS A 218 -0.21 18.10 10.61
N ARG A 219 0.69 18.67 9.81
CA ARG A 219 0.51 20.01 9.26
C ARG A 219 -0.63 20.09 8.26
N MET A 220 -0.78 19.11 7.37
CA MET A 220 -1.92 19.03 6.44
C MET A 220 -3.25 19.00 7.18
N VAL A 221 -3.32 18.21 8.26
CA VAL A 221 -4.51 18.12 9.11
C VAL A 221 -4.77 19.44 9.83
N SER A 222 -3.75 20.06 10.42
CA SER A 222 -3.87 21.37 11.06
C SER A 222 -4.41 22.45 10.10
N LEU A 223 -3.89 22.50 8.86
CA LEU A 223 -4.40 23.40 7.82
C LEU A 223 -5.87 23.14 7.49
N SER A 224 -6.29 21.87 7.47
CA SER A 224 -7.69 21.52 7.25
C SER A 224 -8.59 21.97 8.41
N LEU A 225 -8.14 21.85 9.65
CA LEU A 225 -8.87 22.31 10.84
C LEU A 225 -8.98 23.83 10.92
N GLU A 226 -7.97 24.56 10.45
CA GLU A 226 -7.91 26.02 10.47
C GLU A 226 -8.71 26.67 9.31
N HIS A 227 -8.73 26.03 8.14
CA HIS A 227 -9.22 26.65 6.91
C HIS A 227 -10.39 25.91 6.25
N GLY A 228 -10.80 24.78 6.80
CA GLY A 228 -11.86 23.92 6.23
C GLY A 228 -11.33 22.76 5.39
N ASN A 229 -12.25 21.92 4.92
CA ASN A 229 -11.93 20.70 4.19
C ASN A 229 -11.70 20.94 2.69
N SER A 230 -10.83 20.14 2.10
CA SER A 230 -10.59 20.07 0.65
C SER A 230 -10.32 18.63 0.24
N ASP A 231 -10.13 18.37 -1.06
CA ASP A 231 -9.72 17.05 -1.54
C ASP A 231 -8.42 16.56 -0.88
N GLY A 232 -7.47 17.47 -0.63
CA GLY A 232 -6.22 17.16 0.09
C GLY A 232 -6.46 16.75 1.54
N SER A 233 -7.52 17.25 2.17
CA SER A 233 -7.89 16.91 3.55
C SER A 233 -8.30 15.44 3.68
N CYS A 234 -9.02 14.90 2.68
CA CYS A 234 -9.40 13.48 2.67
C CYS A 234 -8.16 12.57 2.81
N TYR A 235 -7.14 12.88 2.03
CA TYR A 235 -5.88 12.15 2.03
C TYR A 235 -5.10 12.35 3.33
N ALA A 236 -5.03 13.59 3.83
CA ALA A 236 -4.36 13.93 5.08
C ALA A 236 -4.93 13.17 6.28
N TYR A 237 -6.25 13.13 6.43
CA TYR A 237 -6.91 12.42 7.52
C TYR A 237 -6.66 10.92 7.47
N VAL A 238 -6.66 10.28 6.29
CA VAL A 238 -6.34 8.85 6.16
C VAL A 238 -4.89 8.58 6.53
N TRP A 239 -3.95 9.43 6.13
CA TRP A 239 -2.55 9.27 6.48
C TRP A 239 -2.26 9.54 7.96
N LEU A 240 -2.99 10.47 8.59
CA LEU A 240 -2.96 10.60 10.05
C LEU A 240 -3.48 9.32 10.70
N GLY A 241 -4.51 8.69 10.11
CA GLY A 241 -5.02 7.39 10.53
C GLY A 241 -3.95 6.30 10.56
N MET A 242 -3.07 6.27 9.57
CA MET A 242 -1.94 5.35 9.50
C MET A 242 -0.90 5.62 10.60
N LEU A 243 -0.61 6.91 10.87
CA LEU A 243 0.48 7.30 11.78
C LEU A 243 0.06 7.29 13.26
N ALA A 244 -1.18 7.64 13.57
CA ALA A 244 -1.62 7.90 14.94
C ALA A 244 -1.46 6.67 15.86
N GLY A 245 -1.69 5.47 15.37
CA GLY A 245 -1.46 4.24 16.12
C GLY A 245 0.02 3.93 16.31
N PRO A 246 0.76 3.59 15.24
CA PRO A 246 2.15 3.13 15.35
C PRO A 246 3.13 4.17 15.88
N HIS A 247 2.94 5.46 15.54
CA HIS A 247 3.90 6.51 15.89
C HIS A 247 3.50 7.26 17.17
N PHE A 248 2.19 7.51 17.38
CA PHE A 248 1.69 8.28 18.52
C PHE A 248 0.91 7.44 19.55
N GLY A 249 0.83 6.12 19.39
CA GLY A 249 0.17 5.22 20.33
C GLY A 249 -1.37 5.32 20.37
N ASN A 250 -2.00 6.03 19.43
CA ASN A 250 -3.44 6.31 19.45
C ASN A 250 -4.18 5.67 18.25
N TYR A 251 -4.31 4.36 18.27
CA TYR A 251 -4.97 3.59 17.21
C TYR A 251 -6.44 3.97 17.02
N GLN A 252 -7.16 4.23 18.12
CA GLN A 252 -8.58 4.56 18.06
C GLN A 252 -8.82 5.90 17.36
N ALA A 253 -8.08 6.94 17.73
CA ALA A 253 -8.18 8.22 17.06
C ALA A 253 -7.71 8.12 15.60
N GLY A 254 -6.65 7.34 15.34
CA GLY A 254 -6.18 7.07 13.99
C GLY A 254 -7.27 6.50 13.10
N PHE A 255 -7.99 5.49 13.57
CA PHE A 255 -9.10 4.92 12.83
C PHE A 255 -10.22 5.95 12.56
N ARG A 256 -10.61 6.75 13.57
CA ARG A 256 -11.65 7.79 13.44
C ARG A 256 -11.25 8.86 12.41
N PHE A 257 -9.99 9.32 12.41
CA PHE A 257 -9.48 10.22 11.37
C PHE A 257 -9.45 9.57 9.99
N GLY A 258 -9.00 8.34 9.90
CA GLY A 258 -9.02 7.61 8.63
C GLY A 258 -10.43 7.44 8.06
N GLN A 259 -11.40 7.12 8.92
CA GLN A 259 -12.82 7.03 8.57
C GLN A 259 -13.36 8.40 8.11
N LEU A 260 -13.00 9.49 8.79
CA LEU A 260 -13.36 10.85 8.39
C LEU A 260 -12.87 11.17 6.96
N GLY A 261 -11.62 10.82 6.63
CA GLY A 261 -11.09 11.01 5.27
C GLY A 261 -11.91 10.25 4.21
N TYR A 262 -12.31 9.03 4.51
CA TYR A 262 -13.20 8.23 3.68
C TYR A 262 -14.60 8.88 3.55
N ASP A 263 -15.19 9.32 4.66
CA ASP A 263 -16.53 9.91 4.72
C ASP A 263 -16.61 11.24 3.96
N LEU A 264 -15.56 12.04 3.96
CA LEU A 264 -15.48 13.26 3.15
C LEU A 264 -15.61 12.97 1.65
N VAL A 265 -15.03 11.90 1.17
CA VAL A 265 -15.19 11.47 -0.23
C VAL A 265 -16.63 11.04 -0.50
N GLU A 266 -17.22 10.19 0.36
CA GLU A 266 -18.55 9.63 0.16
C GLU A 266 -19.67 10.67 0.35
N GLN A 267 -19.56 11.52 1.37
CA GLN A 267 -20.66 12.42 1.79
C GLN A 267 -20.53 13.84 1.22
N ARG A 268 -19.30 14.32 1.02
CA ARG A 268 -19.07 15.70 0.57
C ARG A 268 -18.62 15.81 -0.88
N GLY A 269 -18.44 14.68 -1.58
CA GLY A 269 -18.10 14.63 -2.99
C GLY A 269 -16.69 15.13 -3.33
N LEU A 270 -15.75 15.04 -2.41
CA LEU A 270 -14.36 15.44 -2.59
C LEU A 270 -13.59 14.31 -3.32
N HIS A 271 -13.74 14.23 -4.65
CA HIS A 271 -13.33 13.06 -5.43
C HIS A 271 -11.93 13.14 -6.05
N ARG A 272 -11.24 14.29 -6.02
CA ARG A 272 -9.93 14.48 -6.69
C ARG A 272 -8.89 13.44 -6.24
N TYR A 273 -8.87 13.09 -4.95
CA TYR A 273 -7.97 12.08 -4.39
C TYR A 273 -8.70 10.80 -3.93
N GLN A 274 -9.91 10.55 -4.44
CA GLN A 274 -10.77 9.41 -4.06
C GLN A 274 -10.01 8.08 -4.10
N VAL A 275 -9.36 7.77 -5.21
CA VAL A 275 -8.63 6.51 -5.40
C VAL A 275 -7.55 6.33 -4.34
N ARG A 276 -6.76 7.37 -4.10
CA ARG A 276 -5.68 7.37 -3.11
C ARG A 276 -6.23 7.22 -1.69
N THR A 277 -7.29 7.94 -1.37
CA THR A 277 -7.96 7.89 -0.07
C THR A 277 -8.52 6.50 0.22
N TYR A 278 -9.23 5.90 -0.74
CA TYR A 278 -9.78 4.56 -0.59
C TYR A 278 -8.70 3.50 -0.38
N LEU A 279 -7.67 3.52 -1.24
CA LEU A 279 -6.60 2.53 -1.13
C LEU A 279 -5.86 2.65 0.20
N SER A 280 -5.47 3.88 0.57
CA SER A 280 -4.76 4.11 1.83
C SER A 280 -5.61 3.72 3.04
N PHE A 281 -6.90 4.07 3.06
CA PHE A 281 -7.80 3.68 4.16
C PHE A 281 -7.96 2.16 4.26
N ALA A 282 -8.24 1.49 3.13
CA ALA A 282 -8.43 0.05 3.09
C ALA A 282 -7.16 -0.74 3.46
N THR A 283 -5.98 -0.20 3.16
CA THR A 283 -4.71 -0.92 3.33
C THR A 283 -3.99 -0.56 4.62
N LEU A 284 -3.96 0.73 4.98
CA LEU A 284 -3.07 1.24 6.04
C LEU A 284 -3.81 1.53 7.36
N VAL A 285 -5.15 1.62 7.34
CA VAL A 285 -5.94 2.02 8.51
C VAL A 285 -6.93 0.93 8.93
N SER A 286 -7.79 0.50 8.01
CA SER A 286 -8.90 -0.40 8.31
C SER A 286 -8.47 -1.74 8.94
N PRO A 287 -7.42 -2.45 8.47
CA PRO A 287 -7.07 -3.77 9.00
C PRO A 287 -6.57 -3.77 10.45
N TRP A 288 -6.22 -2.61 11.01
CA TRP A 288 -5.77 -2.47 12.39
C TRP A 288 -6.91 -2.30 13.39
N MET A 289 -8.14 -2.02 12.90
CA MET A 289 -9.32 -1.73 13.72
C MET A 289 -10.57 -2.51 13.30
N ARG A 290 -10.55 -3.12 12.12
CA ARG A 290 -11.65 -3.92 11.55
C ARG A 290 -11.13 -5.21 10.97
N HIS A 291 -12.03 -6.19 10.89
CA HIS A 291 -11.70 -7.47 10.26
C HIS A 291 -11.12 -7.28 8.85
N VAL A 292 -9.99 -7.92 8.55
CA VAL A 292 -9.24 -7.76 7.30
C VAL A 292 -10.07 -8.02 6.04
N LYS A 293 -11.06 -8.89 6.09
CA LYS A 293 -12.01 -9.17 4.98
C LYS A 293 -12.78 -7.92 4.53
N THR A 294 -13.07 -7.00 5.43
CA THR A 294 -13.86 -5.79 5.09
C THR A 294 -13.12 -4.85 4.14
N ALA A 295 -11.81 -4.89 4.09
CA ALA A 295 -11.00 -4.07 3.20
C ALA A 295 -11.08 -4.52 1.71
N GLY A 296 -11.33 -5.80 1.44
CA GLY A 296 -11.29 -6.37 0.10
C GLY A 296 -12.30 -5.74 -0.87
N GLU A 297 -13.53 -5.47 -0.40
CA GLU A 297 -14.56 -4.80 -1.22
C GLU A 297 -14.12 -3.36 -1.58
N LEU A 298 -13.59 -2.62 -0.62
CA LEU A 298 -13.12 -1.26 -0.85
C LEU A 298 -11.92 -1.22 -1.82
N GLN A 299 -11.04 -2.23 -1.76
CA GLN A 299 -9.91 -2.36 -2.70
C GLN A 299 -10.40 -2.64 -4.13
N ARG A 300 -11.44 -3.47 -4.32
CA ARG A 300 -12.08 -3.67 -5.64
C ARG A 300 -12.76 -2.38 -6.12
N ARG A 301 -13.43 -1.63 -5.25
CA ARG A 301 -13.97 -0.31 -5.59
C ARG A 301 -12.88 0.66 -6.00
N CYS A 302 -11.73 0.64 -5.33
CA CYS A 302 -10.55 1.43 -5.67
C CYS A 302 -10.04 1.09 -7.07
N PHE A 303 -9.86 -0.19 -7.38
CA PHE A 303 -9.44 -0.67 -8.71
C PHE A 303 -10.37 -0.15 -9.82
N ASN A 304 -11.69 -0.26 -9.63
CA ASN A 304 -12.69 0.21 -10.59
C ASN A 304 -12.67 1.74 -10.74
N ALA A 305 -12.51 2.47 -9.64
CA ALA A 305 -12.43 3.93 -9.66
C ALA A 305 -11.13 4.39 -10.36
N ALA A 306 -10.01 3.76 -10.08
CA ALA A 306 -8.71 4.03 -10.69
C ALA A 306 -8.75 3.84 -12.22
N ASN A 307 -9.32 2.74 -12.68
CA ASN A 307 -9.46 2.49 -14.11
C ASN A 307 -10.36 3.53 -14.82
N ARG A 308 -11.43 3.98 -14.16
CA ARG A 308 -12.32 5.01 -14.74
C ARG A 308 -11.65 6.36 -14.96
N VAL A 309 -10.72 6.72 -14.06
CA VAL A 309 -10.00 8.00 -14.15
C VAL A 309 -8.62 7.87 -14.81
N GLY A 310 -8.22 6.65 -15.24
CA GLY A 310 -6.95 6.37 -15.89
C GLY A 310 -5.75 6.37 -14.93
N ASP A 311 -5.96 6.24 -13.61
CA ASP A 311 -4.88 6.11 -12.62
C ASP A 311 -4.40 4.66 -12.52
N LEU A 312 -3.67 4.22 -13.55
CA LEU A 312 -3.18 2.85 -13.66
C LEU A 312 -2.23 2.45 -12.54
N THR A 313 -1.54 3.41 -11.92
CA THR A 313 -0.65 3.18 -10.79
C THR A 313 -1.43 2.66 -9.58
N TYR A 314 -2.50 3.36 -9.20
CA TYR A 314 -3.33 2.94 -8.07
C TYR A 314 -4.22 1.73 -8.39
N ALA A 315 -4.58 1.51 -9.67
CA ALA A 315 -5.19 0.26 -10.10
C ALA A 315 -4.24 -0.93 -9.87
N GLY A 316 -2.97 -0.81 -10.25
CA GLY A 316 -1.96 -1.83 -9.99
C GLY A 316 -1.75 -2.10 -8.50
N TYR A 317 -1.60 -1.06 -7.68
CA TYR A 317 -1.49 -1.24 -6.23
C TYR A 317 -2.72 -1.93 -5.62
N SER A 318 -3.94 -1.66 -6.14
CA SER A 318 -5.16 -2.33 -5.65
C SER A 318 -5.13 -3.84 -5.86
N CYS A 319 -4.58 -4.33 -6.97
CA CYS A 319 -4.41 -5.77 -7.23
C CYS A 319 -3.51 -6.43 -6.18
N ASN A 320 -2.36 -5.80 -5.90
CA ASN A 320 -1.40 -6.34 -4.94
C ASN A 320 -1.96 -6.42 -3.52
N VAL A 321 -2.53 -5.31 -3.01
CA VAL A 321 -3.02 -5.26 -1.62
C VAL A 321 -4.25 -6.14 -1.41
N LEU A 322 -5.07 -6.34 -2.44
CA LEU A 322 -6.17 -7.30 -2.42
C LEU A 322 -5.66 -8.73 -2.16
N ASN A 323 -4.61 -9.16 -2.87
CA ASN A 323 -4.01 -10.48 -2.67
C ASN A 323 -3.48 -10.67 -1.24
N THR A 324 -2.83 -9.64 -0.68
CA THR A 324 -2.38 -9.67 0.72
C THR A 324 -3.54 -9.90 1.68
N ASN A 325 -4.64 -9.18 1.50
CA ASN A 325 -5.81 -9.32 2.37
C ASN A 325 -6.48 -10.69 2.24
N LEU A 326 -6.61 -11.21 1.02
CA LEU A 326 -7.19 -12.53 0.77
C LEU A 326 -6.34 -13.64 1.40
N LEU A 327 -5.00 -13.57 1.27
CA LEU A 327 -4.07 -14.49 1.92
C LEU A 327 -4.19 -14.44 3.44
N ALA A 328 -4.16 -13.23 4.02
CA ALA A 328 -4.24 -13.02 5.46
C ALA A 328 -5.57 -13.48 6.05
N ALA A 329 -6.66 -13.31 5.30
CA ALA A 329 -8.01 -13.71 5.68
C ALA A 329 -8.25 -15.24 5.60
N GLY A 330 -7.30 -16.00 5.02
CA GLY A 330 -7.45 -17.44 4.83
C GLY A 330 -8.46 -17.80 3.73
N GLU A 331 -8.63 -16.94 2.72
CA GLU A 331 -9.50 -17.26 1.58
C GLU A 331 -8.94 -18.46 0.78
N PRO A 332 -9.79 -19.24 0.10
CA PRO A 332 -9.36 -20.44 -0.63
C PRO A 332 -8.23 -20.12 -1.61
N LEU A 333 -7.08 -20.80 -1.47
CA LEU A 333 -5.86 -20.49 -2.23
C LEU A 333 -6.02 -20.57 -3.75
N ALA A 334 -6.96 -21.37 -4.25
CA ALA A 334 -7.29 -21.43 -5.67
C ALA A 334 -7.92 -20.10 -6.18
N GLU A 335 -8.71 -19.44 -5.33
CA GLU A 335 -9.31 -18.15 -5.65
C GLU A 335 -8.28 -17.04 -5.55
N VAL A 336 -7.47 -17.07 -4.49
CA VAL A 336 -6.37 -16.10 -4.31
C VAL A 336 -5.38 -16.18 -5.47
N GLN A 337 -5.07 -17.37 -5.96
CA GLN A 337 -4.19 -17.55 -7.12
C GLN A 337 -4.77 -16.91 -8.38
N ARG A 338 -6.07 -17.12 -8.66
CA ARG A 338 -6.73 -16.51 -9.83
C ARG A 338 -6.70 -14.99 -9.79
N GLU A 339 -7.01 -14.40 -8.62
CA GLU A 339 -6.91 -12.95 -8.43
C GLU A 339 -5.47 -12.44 -8.63
N ALA A 340 -4.49 -13.16 -8.08
CA ALA A 340 -3.07 -12.81 -8.21
C ALA A 340 -2.59 -12.91 -9.68
N GLU A 341 -2.97 -13.96 -10.41
CA GLU A 341 -2.61 -14.13 -11.82
C GLU A 341 -3.27 -13.05 -12.69
N THR A 342 -4.53 -12.70 -12.44
CA THR A 342 -5.21 -11.58 -13.12
C THR A 342 -4.53 -10.24 -12.81
N GLY A 343 -4.16 -10.01 -11.56
CA GLY A 343 -3.42 -8.81 -11.15
C GLY A 343 -2.02 -8.74 -11.76
N LEU A 344 -1.32 -9.88 -11.89
CA LEU A 344 -0.01 -9.96 -12.52
C LEU A 344 -0.09 -9.63 -14.02
N GLU A 345 -1.08 -10.17 -14.72
CA GLU A 345 -1.33 -9.86 -16.12
C GLU A 345 -1.59 -8.36 -16.32
N PHE A 346 -2.47 -7.78 -15.49
CA PHE A 346 -2.75 -6.34 -15.51
C PHE A 346 -1.48 -5.52 -15.29
N ALA A 347 -0.71 -5.80 -14.23
CA ALA A 347 0.52 -5.09 -13.89
C ALA A 347 1.58 -5.19 -15.00
N THR A 348 1.68 -6.35 -15.65
CA THR A 348 2.58 -6.59 -16.78
C THR A 348 2.17 -5.77 -18.01
N ASN A 349 0.88 -5.74 -18.33
CA ASN A 349 0.33 -5.00 -19.47
C ASN A 349 0.55 -3.48 -19.33
N ILE A 350 0.45 -2.94 -18.10
CA ILE A 350 0.74 -1.53 -17.82
C ILE A 350 2.24 -1.25 -17.57
N ARG A 351 3.10 -2.28 -17.64
CA ARG A 351 4.55 -2.22 -17.38
C ARG A 351 4.93 -1.69 -15.99
N PHE A 352 4.18 -2.08 -14.98
CA PHE A 352 4.41 -1.63 -13.60
C PHE A 352 5.25 -2.67 -12.82
N GLY A 353 6.58 -2.63 -13.01
CA GLY A 353 7.53 -3.62 -12.48
C GLY A 353 7.42 -3.83 -10.97
N LEU A 354 7.26 -2.78 -10.15
CA LEU A 354 7.10 -2.91 -8.70
C LEU A 354 5.93 -3.82 -8.31
N VAL A 355 4.77 -3.66 -8.95
CA VAL A 355 3.58 -4.48 -8.68
C VAL A 355 3.76 -5.90 -9.20
N VAL A 356 4.46 -6.06 -10.32
CA VAL A 356 4.86 -7.39 -10.83
C VAL A 356 5.69 -8.12 -9.77
N ASP A 357 6.68 -7.46 -9.16
CA ASP A 357 7.53 -8.07 -8.12
C ASP A 357 6.72 -8.45 -6.87
N TYR A 358 5.82 -7.58 -6.40
CA TYR A 358 4.94 -7.88 -5.26
C TYR A 358 4.11 -9.14 -5.52
N ILE A 359 3.39 -9.18 -6.64
CA ILE A 359 2.48 -10.27 -6.96
C ILE A 359 3.25 -11.57 -7.24
N THR A 360 4.44 -11.49 -7.84
CA THR A 360 5.32 -12.64 -8.07
C THR A 360 5.71 -13.31 -6.74
N ALA A 361 6.08 -12.52 -5.72
CA ALA A 361 6.38 -13.05 -4.39
C ALA A 361 5.15 -13.70 -3.73
N GLN A 362 3.95 -13.12 -3.88
CA GLN A 362 2.70 -13.68 -3.38
C GLN A 362 2.38 -15.02 -4.07
N LEU A 363 2.52 -15.08 -5.40
CA LEU A 363 2.31 -16.31 -6.17
C LEU A 363 3.30 -17.42 -5.78
N GLY A 364 4.54 -17.08 -5.46
CA GLY A 364 5.52 -18.04 -4.93
C GLY A 364 5.00 -18.76 -3.68
N LEU A 365 4.49 -17.99 -2.69
CA LEU A 365 3.87 -18.57 -1.49
C LEU A 365 2.62 -19.39 -1.82
N ILE A 366 1.71 -18.87 -2.63
CA ILE A 366 0.46 -19.54 -2.99
C ILE A 366 0.73 -20.87 -3.68
N ARG A 367 1.64 -20.89 -4.65
CA ARG A 367 1.99 -22.08 -5.43
C ARG A 367 2.62 -23.17 -4.57
N THR A 368 3.57 -22.81 -3.68
CA THR A 368 4.16 -23.81 -2.80
C THR A 368 3.14 -24.40 -1.83
N LEU A 369 2.26 -23.58 -1.23
CA LEU A 369 1.19 -24.06 -0.36
C LEU A 369 0.23 -25.01 -1.09
N ARG A 370 -0.06 -24.73 -2.36
CA ARG A 370 -0.88 -25.61 -3.22
C ARG A 370 -0.14 -26.84 -3.74
N GLY A 371 1.17 -26.99 -3.47
CA GLY A 371 1.99 -28.10 -3.96
C GLY A 371 2.34 -28.01 -5.46
N LEU A 372 2.39 -26.80 -6.02
CA LEU A 372 2.65 -26.52 -7.43
C LEU A 372 4.12 -26.13 -7.71
N THR A 373 5.00 -26.22 -6.71
CA THR A 373 6.45 -25.96 -6.84
C THR A 373 7.23 -27.29 -6.80
N ALA A 374 8.47 -27.26 -7.29
CA ALA A 374 9.32 -28.46 -7.34
C ALA A 374 9.58 -29.08 -5.95
N LYS A 375 9.69 -28.22 -4.93
CA LYS A 375 9.89 -28.62 -3.54
C LYS A 375 8.97 -27.80 -2.64
N PHE A 376 8.22 -28.46 -1.76
CA PHE A 376 7.38 -27.76 -0.78
C PHE A 376 8.22 -26.84 0.12
N GLY A 377 7.79 -25.61 0.23
CA GLY A 377 8.48 -24.54 0.95
C GLY A 377 9.50 -23.77 0.13
N ALA A 378 9.82 -24.15 -1.11
CA ALA A 378 10.60 -23.38 -2.08
C ALA A 378 9.68 -22.74 -3.14
N PHE A 379 10.17 -21.68 -3.81
CA PHE A 379 9.41 -21.03 -4.87
C PHE A 379 9.81 -21.48 -6.27
N ASP A 380 10.95 -22.20 -6.39
CA ASP A 380 11.45 -22.70 -7.67
C ASP A 380 10.43 -23.60 -8.36
N ASP A 381 10.16 -23.30 -9.62
CA ASP A 381 9.39 -24.12 -10.54
C ASP A 381 10.01 -24.07 -11.95
N GLU A 382 9.35 -24.62 -12.98
CA GLU A 382 9.85 -24.63 -14.37
C GLU A 382 10.03 -23.22 -14.96
N ARG A 383 9.43 -22.18 -14.37
CA ARG A 383 9.36 -20.81 -14.88
C ARG A 383 9.94 -19.77 -13.94
N PHE A 384 10.23 -20.15 -12.70
CA PHE A 384 10.68 -19.23 -11.65
C PHE A 384 11.93 -19.77 -10.96
N ASP A 385 12.96 -18.93 -10.91
CA ASP A 385 14.25 -19.15 -10.22
C ASP A 385 14.34 -18.18 -9.04
N GLU A 386 14.30 -18.73 -7.82
CA GLU A 386 14.37 -17.98 -6.55
C GLU A 386 15.63 -17.11 -6.46
N LEU A 387 16.78 -17.65 -6.84
CA LEU A 387 18.07 -16.95 -6.75
C LEU A 387 18.16 -15.81 -7.78
N GLN A 388 17.63 -16.01 -8.98
CA GLN A 388 17.60 -14.95 -10.00
C GLN A 388 16.71 -13.80 -9.54
N PHE A 389 15.55 -14.10 -8.95
CA PHE A 389 14.63 -13.09 -8.43
C PHE A 389 15.23 -12.32 -7.26
N GLU A 390 15.96 -13.00 -6.34
CA GLU A 390 16.68 -12.35 -5.25
C GLU A 390 17.78 -11.39 -5.74
N ARG A 391 18.51 -11.77 -6.82
CA ARG A 391 19.49 -10.88 -7.45
C ARG A 391 18.81 -9.66 -8.07
N HIS A 392 17.67 -9.85 -8.73
CA HIS A 392 16.87 -8.74 -9.25
C HIS A 392 16.47 -7.78 -8.12
N LEU A 393 15.87 -8.28 -7.03
CA LEU A 393 15.47 -7.46 -5.89
C LEU A 393 16.64 -6.80 -5.15
N ALA A 394 17.86 -7.30 -5.32
CA ALA A 394 19.07 -6.72 -4.73
C ALA A 394 19.72 -5.67 -5.63
N SER A 395 19.32 -5.55 -6.89
CA SER A 395 19.99 -4.70 -7.88
C SER A 395 19.74 -3.20 -7.72
N ASP A 396 18.62 -2.81 -7.07
CA ASP A 396 18.20 -1.42 -6.94
C ASP A 396 17.64 -1.15 -5.52
N PRO A 397 18.10 -0.11 -4.82
CA PRO A 397 17.55 0.33 -3.54
C PRO A 397 16.05 0.68 -3.58
N VAL A 398 15.52 1.12 -4.72
CA VAL A 398 14.09 1.40 -4.93
C VAL A 398 13.23 0.15 -4.70
N LEU A 399 13.79 -1.03 -4.87
CA LEU A 399 13.13 -2.32 -4.63
C LEU A 399 13.11 -2.74 -3.14
N ALA A 400 13.39 -1.83 -2.20
CA ALA A 400 13.40 -2.15 -0.77
C ALA A 400 12.08 -2.75 -0.28
N LEU A 401 10.94 -2.20 -0.68
CA LEU A 401 9.62 -2.70 -0.29
C LEU A 401 9.28 -4.05 -0.94
N PRO A 402 9.43 -4.27 -2.27
CA PRO A 402 9.26 -5.60 -2.87
C PRO A 402 10.17 -6.65 -2.23
N LYS A 403 11.43 -6.29 -1.95
CA LYS A 403 12.40 -7.15 -1.29
C LYS A 403 11.98 -7.51 0.13
N CYS A 404 11.46 -6.54 0.91
CA CYS A 404 10.92 -6.80 2.24
C CYS A 404 9.80 -7.84 2.19
N TRP A 405 8.82 -7.64 1.33
CA TRP A 405 7.66 -8.52 1.21
C TRP A 405 8.03 -9.90 0.65
N TYR A 406 8.97 -9.97 -0.29
CA TYR A 406 9.50 -11.26 -0.74
C TYR A 406 10.08 -12.07 0.42
N TRP A 407 10.92 -11.47 1.27
CA TRP A 407 11.48 -12.17 2.43
C TRP A 407 10.42 -12.60 3.43
N ILE A 408 9.34 -11.82 3.60
CA ILE A 408 8.20 -12.22 4.43
C ILE A 408 7.50 -13.45 3.83
N ARG A 409 7.22 -13.46 2.52
CA ARG A 409 6.59 -14.61 1.86
C ARG A 409 7.49 -15.85 1.88
N LYS A 410 8.80 -15.69 1.70
CA LYS A 410 9.77 -16.76 1.82
C LYS A 410 9.82 -17.33 3.24
N MET A 411 9.83 -16.48 4.26
CA MET A 411 9.73 -16.88 5.67
C MET A 411 8.47 -17.73 5.92
N GLN A 412 7.30 -17.29 5.43
CA GLN A 412 6.05 -18.05 5.54
C GLN A 412 6.18 -19.44 4.90
N ALA A 413 6.70 -19.52 3.69
CA ALA A 413 6.88 -20.79 2.97
C ALA A 413 7.80 -21.77 3.73
N ARG A 414 8.93 -21.28 4.23
CA ARG A 414 9.89 -22.07 5.02
C ARG A 414 9.28 -22.52 6.36
N PHE A 415 8.50 -21.67 7.02
CA PHE A 415 7.75 -22.03 8.23
C PHE A 415 6.81 -23.20 7.97
N PHE A 416 5.95 -23.13 6.94
CA PHE A 416 5.03 -24.21 6.59
C PHE A 416 5.74 -25.53 6.24
N ALA A 417 6.94 -25.42 5.65
CA ALA A 417 7.78 -26.58 5.36
C ALA A 417 8.44 -27.20 6.61
N GLY A 418 8.45 -26.49 7.75
CA GLY A 418 9.17 -26.91 8.96
C GLY A 418 10.67 -26.60 8.91
N ASP A 419 11.12 -25.84 7.91
CA ASP A 419 12.51 -25.35 7.79
C ASP A 419 12.68 -24.05 8.57
N TYR A 420 12.66 -24.16 9.89
CA TYR A 420 12.73 -23.00 10.78
C TYR A 420 14.03 -22.21 10.70
N PRO A 421 15.22 -22.84 10.52
CA PRO A 421 16.46 -22.09 10.31
C PRO A 421 16.38 -21.16 9.10
N SER A 422 15.92 -21.63 7.95
CA SER A 422 15.76 -20.79 6.75
C SER A 422 14.65 -19.76 6.91
N ALA A 423 13.58 -20.06 7.66
CA ALA A 423 12.54 -19.09 8.00
C ALA A 423 13.09 -17.95 8.85
N ILE A 424 13.93 -18.24 9.84
CA ILE A 424 14.58 -17.23 10.68
C ILE A 424 15.57 -16.38 9.86
N GLU A 425 16.34 -16.97 8.96
CA GLU A 425 17.22 -16.23 8.04
C GLU A 425 16.42 -15.26 7.17
N ALA A 426 15.32 -15.71 6.59
CA ALA A 426 14.41 -14.86 5.83
C ALA A 426 13.81 -13.74 6.71
N SER A 427 13.45 -14.03 7.97
CA SER A 427 12.96 -13.02 8.91
C SER A 427 14.00 -11.93 9.19
N LEU A 428 15.28 -12.27 9.36
CA LEU A 428 16.37 -11.31 9.58
C LEU A 428 16.61 -10.42 8.35
N ASN A 429 16.42 -10.95 7.15
CA ASN A 429 16.49 -10.17 5.92
C ASN A 429 15.29 -9.22 5.76
N ALA A 430 14.08 -9.65 6.14
CA ALA A 430 12.90 -8.80 6.17
C ALA A 430 13.02 -7.68 7.22
N GLU A 431 13.51 -7.99 8.42
CA GLU A 431 13.65 -7.06 9.55
C GLU A 431 14.40 -5.79 9.17
N ARG A 432 15.50 -5.93 8.44
CA ARG A 432 16.31 -4.80 7.95
C ARG A 432 15.57 -3.86 7.01
N LEU A 433 14.45 -4.30 6.46
CA LEU A 433 13.68 -3.59 5.45
C LEU A 433 12.27 -3.19 5.94
N LEU A 434 11.88 -3.54 7.17
CA LEU A 434 10.54 -3.23 7.71
C LEU A 434 10.24 -1.73 7.74
N TRP A 435 11.26 -0.88 7.79
CA TRP A 435 11.11 0.57 7.68
C TRP A 435 10.39 1.01 6.39
N ALA A 436 10.48 0.21 5.32
CA ALA A 436 9.79 0.47 4.05
C ALA A 436 8.32 0.01 4.06
N SER A 437 7.88 -0.74 5.09
CA SER A 437 6.55 -1.36 5.17
C SER A 437 5.73 -0.91 6.39
N PRO A 438 5.71 0.38 6.77
CA PRO A 438 4.94 0.83 7.93
C PRO A 438 3.45 0.67 7.67
N ALA A 439 2.72 0.14 8.66
CA ALA A 439 1.27 -0.05 8.65
C ALA A 439 0.70 -0.96 7.52
N PHE A 440 1.53 -1.63 6.72
CA PHE A 440 1.07 -2.69 5.83
C PHE A 440 0.84 -3.99 6.62
N PHE A 441 -0.15 -4.77 6.20
CA PHE A 441 -0.50 -6.01 6.91
C PHE A 441 0.61 -7.07 6.85
N GLU A 442 1.52 -6.99 5.88
CA GLU A 442 2.75 -7.78 5.81
C GLU A 442 3.61 -7.65 7.08
N THR A 443 3.57 -6.51 7.76
CA THR A 443 4.26 -6.33 9.06
C THR A 443 3.66 -7.23 10.14
N ALA A 444 2.34 -7.40 10.17
CA ALA A 444 1.72 -8.36 11.07
C ALA A 444 2.12 -9.81 10.71
N GLU A 445 2.11 -10.16 9.43
CA GLU A 445 2.59 -11.47 8.97
C GLU A 445 4.04 -11.72 9.39
N TYR A 446 4.91 -10.73 9.22
CA TYR A 446 6.30 -10.81 9.69
C TYR A 446 6.40 -11.16 11.17
N HIS A 447 5.72 -10.42 12.04
CA HIS A 447 5.78 -10.66 13.49
C HIS A 447 5.25 -12.05 13.84
N PHE A 448 4.17 -12.51 13.21
CA PHE A 448 3.56 -13.81 13.49
C PHE A 448 4.47 -14.98 13.14
N TYR A 449 4.90 -15.04 11.89
CA TYR A 449 5.71 -16.17 11.42
C TYR A 449 7.14 -16.16 11.96
N SER A 450 7.72 -14.98 12.21
CA SER A 450 8.99 -14.86 12.92
C SER A 450 8.88 -15.41 14.35
N ALA A 451 7.83 -15.04 15.09
CA ALA A 451 7.57 -15.54 16.44
C ALA A 451 7.48 -17.08 16.47
N LEU A 452 6.63 -17.65 15.62
CA LEU A 452 6.42 -19.11 15.59
C LEU A 452 7.67 -19.88 15.12
N SER A 453 8.43 -19.34 14.16
CA SER A 453 9.69 -19.95 13.71
C SER A 453 10.74 -19.97 14.83
N ARG A 454 10.83 -18.88 15.61
CA ARG A 454 11.73 -18.80 16.76
C ARG A 454 11.30 -19.72 17.89
N ALA A 455 10.00 -19.78 18.21
CA ALA A 455 9.46 -20.70 19.20
C ALA A 455 9.78 -22.17 18.87
N ALA A 456 9.62 -22.56 17.60
CA ALA A 456 9.95 -23.91 17.13
C ALA A 456 11.46 -24.23 17.18
N SER A 457 12.32 -23.22 17.10
CA SER A 457 13.79 -23.42 17.12
C SER A 457 14.37 -23.43 18.54
N ILE A 458 13.65 -22.93 19.55
CA ILE A 458 14.14 -22.81 20.94
C ILE A 458 14.49 -24.16 21.56
N ASP A 459 13.77 -25.23 21.24
CA ASP A 459 13.98 -26.54 21.84
C ASP A 459 15.31 -27.18 21.42
N SER A 460 15.82 -26.82 20.24
CA SER A 460 17.14 -27.27 19.74
C SER A 460 18.26 -26.25 19.99
N ALA A 461 17.94 -25.03 20.41
CA ALA A 461 18.91 -23.97 20.65
C ALA A 461 19.48 -24.06 22.08
N THR A 462 20.76 -23.66 22.23
CA THR A 462 21.47 -23.64 23.53
C THR A 462 22.12 -22.29 23.78
N GLY A 463 22.37 -21.98 25.07
CA GLY A 463 23.11 -20.77 25.48
C GLY A 463 22.53 -19.49 24.93
N ASP A 464 23.38 -18.59 24.42
CA ASP A 464 23.02 -17.27 23.91
C ASP A 464 22.04 -17.32 22.73
N SER A 465 22.05 -18.40 21.94
CA SER A 465 21.12 -18.54 20.82
C SER A 465 19.69 -18.73 21.31
N ARG A 466 19.49 -19.57 22.33
CA ARG A 466 18.19 -19.78 22.99
C ARG A 466 17.65 -18.47 23.56
N GLN A 467 18.52 -17.72 24.25
CA GLN A 467 18.16 -16.44 24.86
C GLN A 467 17.70 -15.42 23.80
N ARG A 468 18.45 -15.25 22.71
CA ARG A 468 18.08 -14.36 21.60
C ARG A 468 16.75 -14.72 20.94
N HIS A 469 16.47 -16.02 20.75
CA HIS A 469 15.18 -16.45 20.21
C HIS A 469 14.04 -16.11 21.16
N PHE A 470 14.23 -16.30 22.46
CA PHE A 470 13.20 -16.02 23.45
C PHE A 470 12.93 -14.51 23.61
N GLU A 471 13.96 -13.68 23.60
CA GLU A 471 13.80 -12.20 23.64
C GLU A 471 13.04 -11.70 22.42
N ALA A 472 13.40 -12.15 21.22
CA ALA A 472 12.69 -11.76 20.00
C ALA A 472 11.23 -12.27 19.98
N LEU A 473 10.99 -13.51 20.44
CA LEU A 473 9.64 -14.07 20.59
C LEU A 473 8.78 -13.20 21.52
N THR A 474 9.34 -12.80 22.67
CA THR A 474 8.64 -11.92 23.63
C THR A 474 8.37 -10.53 23.05
N ALA A 475 9.30 -9.99 22.25
CA ALA A 475 9.08 -8.70 21.59
C ALA A 475 7.94 -8.78 20.56
N HIS A 476 7.85 -9.87 19.79
CA HIS A 476 6.73 -10.09 18.87
C HIS A 476 5.40 -10.25 19.61
N GLN A 477 5.38 -10.94 20.75
CA GLN A 477 4.18 -11.09 21.57
C GLN A 477 3.65 -9.75 22.08
N LYS A 478 4.51 -8.89 22.62
CA LYS A 478 4.12 -7.54 23.07
C LYS A 478 3.46 -6.72 21.96
N GLN A 479 3.98 -6.82 20.73
CA GLN A 479 3.38 -6.13 19.60
C GLN A 479 1.99 -6.68 19.26
N TYR A 480 1.81 -8.00 19.31
CA TYR A 480 0.50 -8.62 19.08
C TYR A 480 -0.51 -8.32 20.18
N GLU A 481 -0.09 -8.19 21.44
CA GLU A 481 -0.96 -7.76 22.53
C GLU A 481 -1.56 -6.37 22.27
N ILE A 482 -0.74 -5.41 21.79
CA ILE A 482 -1.21 -4.09 21.42
C ILE A 482 -2.26 -4.17 20.31
N TRP A 483 -1.98 -4.91 19.23
CA TRP A 483 -2.92 -5.01 18.12
C TRP A 483 -4.21 -5.75 18.49
N ALA A 484 -4.12 -6.80 19.32
CA ALA A 484 -5.29 -7.55 19.80
C ALA A 484 -6.22 -6.73 20.70
N GLN A 485 -5.69 -5.73 21.42
CA GLN A 485 -6.50 -4.78 22.20
C GLN A 485 -7.37 -3.89 21.28
N HIS A 486 -6.90 -3.59 20.07
CA HIS A 486 -7.59 -2.69 19.14
C HIS A 486 -8.45 -3.42 18.11
N CYS A 487 -8.01 -4.60 17.64
CA CYS A 487 -8.76 -5.45 16.72
C CYS A 487 -8.63 -6.92 17.09
N PRO A 488 -9.37 -7.40 18.11
CA PRO A 488 -9.32 -8.79 18.56
C PRO A 488 -9.70 -9.77 17.44
N GLU A 489 -10.61 -9.38 16.54
CA GLU A 489 -11.01 -10.22 15.39
C GLU A 489 -9.82 -10.68 14.56
N ASN A 490 -8.89 -9.79 14.24
CA ASN A 490 -7.70 -10.11 13.44
C ASN A 490 -6.56 -10.73 14.26
N PHE A 491 -6.37 -10.28 15.49
CA PHE A 491 -5.09 -10.45 16.19
C PHE A 491 -5.16 -11.32 17.44
N GLU A 492 -6.35 -11.56 18.05
CA GLU A 492 -6.46 -12.37 19.26
C GLU A 492 -6.01 -13.83 19.05
N ASN A 493 -6.41 -14.44 17.93
CA ASN A 493 -5.99 -15.81 17.60
C ASN A 493 -4.47 -15.94 17.49
N ARG A 494 -3.80 -14.96 16.89
CA ARG A 494 -2.35 -14.92 16.68
C ARG A 494 -1.62 -14.63 18.00
N ALA A 495 -2.09 -13.65 18.77
CA ALA A 495 -1.55 -13.33 20.10
C ALA A 495 -1.65 -14.52 21.05
N ALA A 496 -2.81 -15.18 21.09
CA ALA A 496 -3.02 -16.36 21.93
C ALA A 496 -2.11 -17.54 21.51
N LEU A 497 -1.87 -17.72 20.22
CA LEU A 497 -1.01 -18.80 19.73
C LEU A 497 0.48 -18.54 20.06
N ILE A 498 0.95 -17.30 19.94
CA ILE A 498 2.32 -16.92 20.32
C ILE A 498 2.49 -17.10 21.84
N GLU A 499 1.53 -16.66 22.64
CA GLU A 499 1.58 -16.80 24.11
C GLU A 499 1.48 -18.29 24.54
N ALA A 500 0.75 -19.13 23.79
CA ALA A 500 0.75 -20.57 24.01
C ALA A 500 2.14 -21.17 23.87
N GLU A 501 2.87 -20.77 22.83
CA GLU A 501 4.26 -21.21 22.61
C GLU A 501 5.22 -20.69 23.70
N ILE A 502 5.07 -19.44 24.15
CA ILE A 502 5.82 -18.92 25.28
C ILE A 502 5.54 -19.74 26.55
N SER A 503 4.28 -19.98 26.86
CA SER A 503 3.86 -20.77 28.03
C SER A 503 4.39 -22.22 27.96
N ARG A 504 4.41 -22.82 26.78
CA ARG A 504 5.03 -24.14 26.54
C ARG A 504 6.52 -24.13 26.87
N ILE A 505 7.26 -23.13 26.37
CA ILE A 505 8.71 -22.99 26.55
C ILE A 505 9.07 -22.74 28.04
N GLU A 506 8.23 -22.00 28.74
CA GLU A 506 8.39 -21.72 30.18
C GLU A 506 7.92 -22.86 31.09
N GLY A 507 7.30 -23.90 30.53
CA GLY A 507 6.76 -25.05 31.29
C GLY A 507 5.43 -24.76 32.00
N ARG A 508 4.74 -23.68 31.66
CA ARG A 508 3.38 -23.35 32.14
C ARG A 508 2.33 -24.13 31.33
N LEU A 509 2.33 -25.47 31.50
CA LEU A 509 1.63 -26.40 30.61
C LEU A 509 0.12 -26.19 30.58
N LEU A 510 -0.54 -25.91 31.71
CA LEU A 510 -1.99 -25.65 31.77
C LEU A 510 -2.38 -24.33 31.08
N ASP A 511 -1.52 -23.33 31.14
CA ASP A 511 -1.74 -22.08 30.43
C ASP A 511 -1.59 -22.29 28.93
N ALA A 512 -0.58 -23.05 28.51
CA ALA A 512 -0.38 -23.43 27.10
C ALA A 512 -1.63 -24.14 26.54
N GLU A 513 -2.19 -25.14 27.24
CA GLU A 513 -3.43 -25.83 26.84
C GLU A 513 -4.58 -24.85 26.60
N ARG A 514 -4.84 -23.97 27.57
CA ARG A 514 -5.93 -22.96 27.49
C ARG A 514 -5.73 -21.98 26.32
N LEU A 515 -4.48 -21.60 26.07
CA LEU A 515 -4.13 -20.62 25.05
C LEU A 515 -4.19 -21.21 23.63
N TYR A 516 -3.79 -22.49 23.43
CA TYR A 516 -4.02 -23.19 22.16
C TYR A 516 -5.52 -23.26 21.84
N GLU A 517 -6.35 -23.66 22.81
CA GLU A 517 -7.80 -23.68 22.65
C GLU A 517 -8.39 -22.29 22.39
N LYS A 518 -7.86 -21.26 23.02
CA LYS A 518 -8.26 -19.87 22.76
C LYS A 518 -7.92 -19.46 21.33
N ALA A 519 -6.71 -19.77 20.87
CA ALA A 519 -6.26 -19.46 19.52
C ALA A 519 -7.14 -20.16 18.46
N ILE A 520 -7.43 -21.45 18.64
CA ILE A 520 -8.29 -22.23 17.73
C ILE A 520 -9.70 -21.61 17.67
N ARG A 521 -10.34 -21.39 18.83
CA ARG A 521 -11.69 -20.83 18.88
C ARG A 521 -11.77 -19.43 18.28
N SER A 522 -10.80 -18.56 18.55
CA SER A 522 -10.77 -17.20 18.00
C SER A 522 -10.55 -17.24 16.48
N ALA A 523 -9.65 -18.09 15.97
CA ALA A 523 -9.44 -18.26 14.53
C ALA A 523 -10.70 -18.79 13.83
N HIS A 524 -11.34 -19.83 14.41
CA HIS A 524 -12.58 -20.42 13.89
C HIS A 524 -13.71 -19.39 13.83
N SER A 525 -13.97 -18.68 14.96
CA SER A 525 -15.06 -17.73 15.07
C SER A 525 -14.93 -16.54 14.13
N ASN A 526 -13.70 -16.14 13.79
CA ASN A 526 -13.40 -15.05 12.87
C ASN A 526 -13.08 -15.53 11.42
N GLY A 527 -13.19 -16.83 11.15
CA GLY A 527 -13.06 -17.39 9.80
C GLY A 527 -11.64 -17.42 9.25
N PHE A 528 -10.60 -17.40 10.10
CA PHE A 528 -9.20 -17.53 9.71
C PHE A 528 -8.78 -19.01 9.63
N VAL A 529 -9.24 -19.70 8.59
CA VAL A 529 -8.98 -21.15 8.42
C VAL A 529 -7.50 -21.50 8.37
N ASN A 530 -6.66 -20.62 7.84
CA ASN A 530 -5.20 -20.75 7.82
C ASN A 530 -4.60 -20.73 9.24
N ASN A 531 -5.01 -19.78 10.08
CA ASN A 531 -4.53 -19.67 11.47
C ASN A 531 -5.11 -20.78 12.35
N GLU A 532 -6.35 -21.19 12.12
CA GLU A 532 -6.99 -22.34 12.76
C GLU A 532 -6.18 -23.61 12.50
N ALA A 533 -5.77 -23.85 11.26
CA ALA A 533 -4.94 -24.98 10.88
C ALA A 533 -3.57 -24.98 11.59
N ILE A 534 -2.90 -23.81 11.62
CA ILE A 534 -1.61 -23.65 12.33
C ILE A 534 -1.78 -23.92 13.83
N ALA A 535 -2.84 -23.38 14.45
CA ALA A 535 -3.09 -23.55 15.88
C ALA A 535 -3.35 -25.03 16.23
N TYR A 536 -4.13 -25.75 15.44
CA TYR A 536 -4.31 -27.20 15.58
C TYR A 536 -2.99 -27.97 15.43
N GLU A 537 -2.16 -27.65 14.43
CA GLU A 537 -0.89 -28.34 14.22
C GLU A 537 0.08 -28.13 15.39
N LEU A 538 0.17 -26.90 15.96
CA LEU A 538 1.03 -26.62 17.09
C LEU A 538 0.51 -27.26 18.38
N ALA A 539 -0.81 -27.24 18.62
CA ALA A 539 -1.43 -27.98 19.73
C ALA A 539 -1.15 -29.49 19.65
N ALA A 540 -1.24 -30.06 18.45
CA ALA A 540 -0.91 -31.47 18.24
C ALA A 540 0.53 -31.80 18.63
N ARG A 541 1.49 -30.97 18.22
CA ARG A 541 2.90 -31.12 18.60
C ARG A 541 3.11 -31.03 20.11
N PHE A 542 2.42 -30.11 20.77
CA PHE A 542 2.46 -29.95 22.21
C PHE A 542 1.95 -31.20 22.93
N TYR A 543 0.83 -31.78 22.53
CA TYR A 543 0.29 -32.99 23.15
C TYR A 543 1.15 -34.21 22.84
N ALA A 544 1.68 -34.34 21.61
CA ALA A 544 2.60 -35.42 21.25
C ALA A 544 3.87 -35.41 22.10
N ALA A 545 4.48 -34.24 22.31
CA ALA A 545 5.68 -34.09 23.15
C ALA A 545 5.44 -34.49 24.62
N ARG A 546 4.19 -34.46 25.08
CA ARG A 546 3.77 -34.86 26.42
C ARG A 546 3.31 -36.35 26.48
N GLY A 547 3.35 -37.09 25.37
CA GLY A 547 2.92 -38.49 25.30
C GLY A 547 1.41 -38.69 25.16
N PHE A 548 0.62 -37.64 24.93
CA PHE A 548 -0.83 -37.76 24.73
C PHE A 548 -1.18 -37.97 23.24
N GLN A 549 -0.76 -39.10 22.69
CA GLN A 549 -0.85 -39.39 21.27
C GLN A 549 -2.27 -39.28 20.70
N LYS A 550 -3.27 -39.80 21.42
CA LYS A 550 -4.67 -39.72 20.97
C LYS A 550 -5.16 -38.26 20.77
N PHE A 551 -4.78 -37.35 21.65
CA PHE A 551 -5.11 -35.93 21.49
C PHE A 551 -4.33 -35.34 20.34
N ALA A 552 -3.03 -35.66 20.23
CA ALA A 552 -2.19 -35.20 19.12
C ALA A 552 -2.76 -35.61 17.76
N ASP A 553 -3.19 -36.84 17.61
CA ASP A 553 -3.78 -37.37 16.38
C ASP A 553 -5.11 -36.67 16.03
N ALA A 554 -5.98 -36.41 17.03
CA ALA A 554 -7.22 -35.65 16.82
C ALA A 554 -6.95 -34.25 16.32
N TYR A 555 -6.04 -33.51 16.95
CA TYR A 555 -5.66 -32.16 16.52
C TYR A 555 -4.98 -32.15 15.14
N LEU A 556 -4.18 -33.18 14.80
CA LEU A 556 -3.57 -33.27 13.47
C LEU A 556 -4.62 -33.52 12.37
N LEU A 557 -5.67 -34.30 12.65
CA LEU A 557 -6.79 -34.51 11.72
C LEU A 557 -7.53 -33.20 11.46
N ASP A 558 -7.79 -32.43 12.52
CA ASP A 558 -8.43 -31.11 12.41
C ASP A 558 -7.53 -30.10 11.65
N ALA A 559 -6.23 -30.08 11.94
CA ALA A 559 -5.27 -29.26 11.20
C ALA A 559 -5.27 -29.61 9.70
N ARG A 560 -5.19 -30.91 9.38
CA ARG A 560 -5.23 -31.41 8.00
C ARG A 560 -6.51 -31.00 7.29
N TYR A 561 -7.67 -31.12 7.97
CA TYR A 561 -8.96 -30.70 7.41
C TYR A 561 -9.01 -29.19 7.13
N CYS A 562 -8.52 -28.36 8.04
CA CYS A 562 -8.44 -26.92 7.84
C CYS A 562 -7.48 -26.56 6.68
N TYR A 563 -6.31 -27.18 6.56
CA TYR A 563 -5.40 -26.99 5.42
C TYR A 563 -6.04 -27.40 4.10
N GLN A 564 -6.80 -28.49 4.08
CA GLN A 564 -7.55 -28.95 2.89
C GLN A 564 -8.64 -27.94 2.49
N ARG A 565 -9.40 -27.41 3.46
CA ARG A 565 -10.40 -26.35 3.23
C ARG A 565 -9.77 -25.06 2.68
N TRP A 566 -8.59 -24.73 3.16
CA TRP A 566 -7.84 -23.57 2.66
C TRP A 566 -7.29 -23.82 1.24
N GLY A 567 -7.16 -25.07 0.82
CA GLY A 567 -6.57 -25.46 -0.48
C GLY A 567 -5.04 -25.53 -0.42
N ALA A 568 -4.46 -25.72 0.78
CA ALA A 568 -3.01 -25.88 0.98
C ALA A 568 -2.59 -27.34 0.75
N ASP A 569 -2.83 -27.86 -0.46
CA ASP A 569 -2.63 -29.28 -0.83
C ASP A 569 -1.17 -29.73 -0.65
N GLY A 570 -0.19 -28.85 -0.86
CA GLY A 570 1.22 -29.11 -0.59
C GLY A 570 1.48 -29.39 0.90
N LYS A 571 0.84 -28.61 1.78
CA LYS A 571 0.92 -28.83 3.23
C LYS A 571 0.20 -30.10 3.66
N VAL A 572 -0.96 -30.39 3.08
CA VAL A 572 -1.69 -31.66 3.31
C VAL A 572 -0.82 -32.85 2.92
N ALA A 573 -0.19 -32.82 1.75
CA ALA A 573 0.72 -33.89 1.30
C ALA A 573 1.93 -34.06 2.24
N GLN A 574 2.49 -32.94 2.76
CA GLN A 574 3.55 -33.00 3.76
C GLN A 574 3.09 -33.69 5.04
N LEU A 575 1.91 -33.32 5.58
CA LEU A 575 1.36 -33.95 6.79
C LEU A 575 1.09 -35.47 6.57
N ASP A 576 0.56 -35.82 5.40
CA ASP A 576 0.32 -37.24 5.03
C ASP A 576 1.62 -38.06 4.95
N CYS A 577 2.74 -37.43 4.58
CA CYS A 577 4.07 -38.05 4.60
C CYS A 577 4.64 -38.16 6.01
N LEU A 578 4.48 -37.12 6.84
CA LEU A 578 5.01 -37.13 8.22
C LEU A 578 4.19 -38.03 9.16
N TYR A 579 2.89 -38.18 8.93
CA TYR A 579 1.95 -38.91 9.77
C TYR A 579 1.12 -39.91 8.95
N PRO A 580 1.73 -40.98 8.38
CA PRO A 580 1.03 -41.92 7.48
C PRO A 580 -0.13 -42.68 8.12
N HIS A 581 -0.13 -42.85 9.45
CA HIS A 581 -1.17 -43.52 10.20
C HIS A 581 -2.52 -42.80 10.13
N LEU A 582 -2.53 -41.45 10.11
CA LEU A 582 -3.75 -40.66 10.02
C LEU A 582 -4.50 -40.84 8.70
N LYS A 583 -3.77 -41.10 7.60
CA LYS A 583 -4.37 -41.38 6.30
C LYS A 583 -5.15 -42.70 6.28
N LYS A 584 -4.71 -43.70 7.05
CA LYS A 584 -5.40 -44.99 7.18
C LYS A 584 -6.70 -44.87 7.97
N GLU A 585 -6.73 -44.07 9.04
CA GLU A 585 -7.94 -43.82 9.84
C GLU A 585 -9.03 -43.13 9.03
N LEU A 586 -8.68 -42.13 8.21
CA LEU A 586 -9.63 -41.46 7.31
C LEU A 586 -10.25 -42.40 6.29
N LEU A 587 -9.48 -43.36 5.73
CA LEU A 587 -9.98 -44.36 4.80
C LEU A 587 -10.95 -45.34 5.51
N VAL A 588 -10.72 -45.68 6.76
CA VAL A 588 -11.61 -46.54 7.55
C VAL A 588 -12.93 -45.82 7.89
N LEU A 589 -12.87 -44.55 8.27
CA LEU A 589 -14.06 -43.74 8.57
C LEU A 589 -14.95 -43.54 7.33
N THR A 590 -14.36 -43.26 6.16
CA THR A 590 -15.10 -43.10 4.89
C THR A 590 -15.71 -44.42 4.38
N THR A 591 -15.06 -45.53 4.59
CA THR A 591 -15.62 -46.86 4.22
C THR A 591 -16.71 -47.30 5.18
N SER A 592 -16.67 -46.95 6.46
CA SER A 592 -17.70 -47.27 7.45
C SER A 592 -19.01 -46.49 7.26
N THR A 593 -18.98 -45.33 6.62
CA THR A 593 -20.18 -44.51 6.33
C THR A 593 -20.93 -44.94 5.07
N ILE A 594 -20.34 -45.82 4.25
CA ILE A 594 -20.96 -46.32 2.99
C ILE A 594 -21.75 -47.61 3.21
N VAL A 595 -21.62 -48.26 4.38
CA VAL A 595 -22.40 -49.46 4.70
C VAL A 595 -23.52 -49.09 5.67
N ALA A 596 -24.59 -48.46 5.15
CA ALA A 596 -25.90 -48.47 5.80
C ALA A 596 -26.66 -49.69 5.25
N PRO A 597 -27.20 -50.60 6.07
CA PRO A 597 -27.97 -51.69 5.56
C PRO A 597 -29.31 -51.21 5.03
N THR A 598 -29.58 -51.59 3.81
CA THR A 598 -30.96 -51.65 3.31
C THR A 598 -31.68 -52.79 4.03
N GLU A 599 -32.66 -52.46 4.87
CA GLU A 599 -33.85 -53.24 5.17
C GLU A 599 -35.08 -52.40 5.00
#